data_437aa8182c43aec407d9c3231bc9e52b
#
_entry.id   437aa8182c43aec407d9c3231bc9e52b
#
_cell.length_a   1.000
_cell.length_b   1.000
_cell.length_c   1.000
_cell.angle_alpha   90.00
_cell.angle_beta   90.00
_cell.angle_gamma   90.00
#
_symmetry.space_group_name_H-M   'P 1'
#
loop_
_entity.id
_entity.type
_entity.pdbx_description
1 polymer ?
#
loop_
_entity_poly.entity_id
_entity_poly.type
_entity_poly.pdbx_seq_one_letter_code
_entity_poly.pdbx_strand_id
1 'polypeptide(L)'
;MKFLICLLVLISLFAFSSAWNKIEHTNGKELLHILEGGYYQDGGLHRIYVILFYNPGTGSENLRAKNDEYRSAVKAQVLDRWPNVYYTEVDATGADYVKFAEDVIGVNTAELIHAPSVLIMEYGQGVWIHGPESVARIARYVPAYEERSRMLRK
;
A
#
# COMPACT_ATOMS: atom_id res chain seq x y z
N MET A 1 -35.01 13.59 23.09
CA MET A 1 -34.17 14.28 22.11
C MET A 1 -32.67 14.29 22.46
N LYS A 2 -32.25 14.58 23.67
CA LYS A 2 -30.83 14.63 24.08
C LYS A 2 -30.10 13.28 23.93
N PHE A 3 -30.79 12.18 24.22
CA PHE A 3 -30.22 10.81 24.10
C PHE A 3 -29.95 10.38 22.65
N LEU A 4 -30.81 10.81 21.71
CA LEU A 4 -30.65 10.50 20.28
C LEU A 4 -29.47 11.27 19.67
N ILE A 5 -29.25 12.50 20.10
CA ILE A 5 -28.11 13.32 19.64
C ILE A 5 -26.80 12.76 20.16
N CYS A 6 -26.73 12.31 21.40
CA CYS A 6 -25.53 11.64 21.94
C CYS A 6 -25.19 10.33 21.19
N LEU A 7 -26.21 9.55 20.81
CA LEU A 7 -26.01 8.31 20.05
C LEU A 7 -25.49 8.60 18.64
N LEU A 8 -26.02 9.61 17.95
CA LEU A 8 -25.55 10.03 16.63
C LEU A 8 -24.11 10.57 16.66
N VAL A 9 -23.74 11.33 17.70
CA VAL A 9 -22.37 11.82 17.87
C VAL A 9 -21.40 10.67 18.17
N LEU A 10 -21.80 9.67 18.96
CA LEU A 10 -21.01 8.47 19.22
C LEU A 10 -20.80 7.65 17.94
N ILE A 11 -21.82 7.47 17.12
CA ILE A 11 -21.72 6.75 15.84
C ILE A 11 -20.80 7.50 14.87
N SER A 12 -20.82 8.84 14.84
CA SER A 12 -19.94 9.63 13.99
C SER A 12 -18.47 9.60 14.43
N LEU A 13 -18.19 9.40 15.71
CA LEU A 13 -16.81 9.26 16.22
C LEU A 13 -16.17 7.90 15.91
N PHE A 14 -16.96 6.86 15.63
CA PHE A 14 -16.45 5.56 15.19
C PHE A 14 -16.19 5.47 13.69
N ALA A 15 -16.60 6.46 12.89
CA ALA A 15 -16.55 6.42 11.43
C ALA A 15 -15.20 6.85 10.81
N PHE A 16 -14.19 7.25 11.59
CA PHE A 16 -12.95 7.86 11.07
C PHE A 16 -11.64 7.26 11.59
N SER A 17 -11.63 6.06 12.07
CA SER A 17 -10.35 5.38 12.24
C SER A 17 -10.05 4.60 10.94
N SER A 18 -9.19 5.15 10.08
CA SER A 18 -8.59 4.32 9.04
C SER A 18 -7.80 3.22 9.75
N ALA A 19 -8.24 1.99 9.56
CA ALA A 19 -7.73 0.84 10.30
C ALA A 19 -6.34 0.38 9.82
N TRP A 20 -5.72 1.09 8.88
CA TRP A 20 -4.44 0.76 8.27
C TRP A 20 -3.40 1.88 8.49
N ASN A 21 -2.13 1.52 8.39
CA ASN A 21 -1.02 2.43 8.67
C ASN A 21 -0.50 3.05 7.37
N LYS A 22 -0.53 4.38 7.30
CA LYS A 22 0.05 5.10 6.18
C LYS A 22 1.56 5.21 6.36
N ILE A 23 2.31 4.98 5.27
CA ILE A 23 3.75 5.22 5.22
C ILE A 23 3.96 6.62 4.65
N GLU A 24 4.64 7.47 5.41
CA GLU A 24 5.06 8.80 4.96
C GLU A 24 6.51 8.75 4.48
N HIS A 25 6.77 9.27 3.29
CA HIS A 25 8.09 9.34 2.66
C HIS A 25 8.09 10.44 1.59
N THR A 26 9.26 10.93 1.24
CA THR A 26 9.44 12.03 0.26
C THR A 26 10.17 11.60 -1.01
N ASN A 27 10.88 10.47 -0.96
CA ASN A 27 11.65 9.94 -2.09
C ASN A 27 11.90 8.43 -1.97
N GLY A 28 12.41 7.83 -3.04
CA GLY A 28 12.66 6.39 -3.09
C GLY A 28 13.73 5.88 -2.12
N LYS A 29 14.72 6.70 -1.76
CA LYS A 29 15.75 6.31 -0.77
C LYS A 29 15.17 6.22 0.64
N GLU A 30 14.34 7.18 1.01
CA GLU A 30 13.65 7.17 2.29
C GLU A 30 12.68 5.98 2.37
N LEU A 31 11.91 5.74 1.30
CA LEU A 31 11.03 4.59 1.24
C LEU A 31 11.80 3.27 1.35
N LEU A 32 12.93 3.12 0.64
CA LEU A 32 13.78 1.93 0.75
C LEU A 32 14.24 1.72 2.20
N HIS A 33 14.72 2.78 2.86
CA HIS A 33 15.17 2.71 4.25
C HIS A 33 14.04 2.26 5.21
N ILE A 34 12.81 2.74 4.97
CA ILE A 34 11.61 2.28 5.72
C ILE A 34 11.37 0.79 5.50
N LEU A 35 11.43 0.33 4.26
CA LEU A 35 11.18 -1.06 3.89
C LEU A 35 12.23 -2.03 4.42
N GLU A 36 13.47 -1.56 4.59
CA GLU A 36 14.57 -2.28 5.24
C GLU A 36 14.49 -2.27 6.77
N GLY A 37 13.49 -1.63 7.34
CA GLY A 37 13.28 -1.56 8.79
C GLY A 37 14.09 -0.48 9.51
N GLY A 38 14.85 0.35 8.80
CA GLY A 38 15.74 1.35 9.39
C GLY A 38 15.05 2.53 10.08
N TYR A 39 13.78 2.78 9.77
CA TYR A 39 13.04 3.94 10.28
C TYR A 39 12.40 3.70 11.66
N TYR A 40 12.23 2.46 12.08
CA TYR A 40 11.50 2.12 13.29
C TYR A 40 12.43 1.54 14.35
N GLN A 41 12.41 2.11 15.55
CA GLN A 41 13.23 1.67 16.70
C GLN A 41 12.95 0.23 17.13
N ASP A 42 11.77 -0.30 16.80
CA ASP A 42 11.37 -1.69 17.05
C ASP A 42 11.83 -2.67 15.96
N GLY A 43 12.68 -2.19 15.05
CA GLY A 43 13.23 -2.99 13.97
C GLY A 43 12.35 -3.09 12.72
N GLY A 44 11.09 -2.60 12.72
CA GLY A 44 10.18 -2.49 11.56
C GLY A 44 10.06 -3.68 10.61
N LEU A 45 10.91 -4.67 10.81
CA LEU A 45 11.17 -5.80 9.92
C LEU A 45 9.95 -6.73 9.76
N HIS A 46 9.12 -6.82 10.81
CA HIS A 46 7.91 -7.67 10.82
C HIS A 46 6.66 -6.96 10.30
N ARG A 47 6.84 -5.85 9.62
CA ARG A 47 5.73 -5.09 9.05
C ARG A 47 5.44 -5.57 7.64
N ILE A 48 4.16 -5.73 7.36
CA ILE A 48 3.68 -6.07 6.03
C ILE A 48 3.43 -4.77 5.30
N TYR A 49 4.17 -4.56 4.25
CA TYR A 49 4.06 -3.38 3.39
C TYR A 49 3.29 -3.73 2.12
N VAL A 50 2.33 -2.89 1.77
CA VAL A 50 1.66 -2.92 0.47
C VAL A 50 1.87 -1.58 -0.21
N ILE A 51 2.39 -1.59 -1.43
CA ILE A 51 2.72 -0.39 -2.18
C ILE A 51 2.06 -0.45 -3.55
N LEU A 52 1.34 0.62 -3.89
CA LEU A 52 0.76 0.81 -5.22
C LEU A 52 1.70 1.70 -6.05
N PHE A 53 2.35 1.12 -7.06
CA PHE A 53 3.12 1.85 -8.05
C PHE A 53 2.21 2.24 -9.21
N TYR A 54 2.18 3.51 -9.55
CA TYR A 54 1.33 4.01 -10.61
C TYR A 54 2.02 5.06 -11.48
N ASN A 55 1.48 5.30 -12.66
CA ASN A 55 1.76 6.47 -13.48
C ASN A 55 0.57 7.44 -13.27
N PRO A 56 0.79 8.73 -12.95
CA PRO A 56 -0.29 9.68 -12.64
C PRO A 56 -1.27 9.91 -13.78
N GLY A 57 -0.93 9.46 -15.00
CA GLY A 57 -1.82 9.57 -16.15
C GLY A 57 -2.02 11.03 -16.60
N THR A 58 -0.99 11.85 -16.53
CA THR A 58 -1.05 13.23 -17.00
C THR A 58 -1.56 13.26 -18.44
N GLY A 59 -2.68 13.96 -18.67
CA GLY A 59 -3.33 14.00 -19.99
C GLY A 59 -4.19 12.77 -20.36
N SER A 60 -4.29 11.74 -19.52
CA SER A 60 -5.08 10.54 -19.77
C SER A 60 -6.16 10.33 -18.70
N GLU A 61 -7.41 10.62 -19.05
CA GLU A 61 -8.57 10.37 -18.17
C GLU A 61 -8.76 8.88 -17.87
N ASN A 62 -8.56 8.03 -18.88
CA ASN A 62 -8.70 6.58 -18.74
C ASN A 62 -7.68 6.01 -17.73
N LEU A 63 -6.43 6.47 -17.78
CA LEU A 63 -5.42 6.00 -16.84
C LEU A 63 -5.70 6.49 -15.42
N ARG A 64 -6.16 7.73 -15.25
CA ARG A 64 -6.58 8.24 -13.93
C ARG A 64 -7.73 7.42 -13.35
N ALA A 65 -8.77 7.16 -14.15
CA ALA A 65 -9.90 6.33 -13.72
C ALA A 65 -9.46 4.91 -13.32
N LYS A 66 -8.52 4.32 -14.06
CA LYS A 66 -7.94 3.02 -13.73
C LYS A 66 -7.13 3.06 -12.41
N ASN A 67 -6.35 4.09 -12.18
CA ASN A 67 -5.65 4.28 -10.92
C ASN A 67 -6.63 4.35 -9.73
N ASP A 68 -7.74 5.06 -9.89
CA ASP A 68 -8.76 5.20 -8.84
C ASP A 68 -9.50 3.87 -8.58
N GLU A 69 -9.73 3.07 -9.63
CA GLU A 69 -10.25 1.71 -9.51
C GLU A 69 -9.30 0.83 -8.66
N TYR A 70 -8.00 0.87 -8.94
CA TYR A 70 -7.01 0.11 -8.17
C TYR A 70 -6.90 0.58 -6.73
N ARG A 71 -6.91 1.88 -6.46
CA ARG A 71 -6.95 2.43 -5.09
C ARG A 71 -8.17 1.91 -4.32
N SER A 72 -9.33 1.95 -4.95
CA SER A 72 -10.57 1.45 -4.38
C SER A 72 -10.51 -0.05 -4.11
N ALA A 73 -9.93 -0.82 -5.03
CA ALA A 73 -9.75 -2.26 -4.87
C ALA A 73 -8.76 -2.59 -3.75
N VAL A 74 -7.62 -1.90 -3.65
CA VAL A 74 -6.65 -2.06 -2.55
C VAL A 74 -7.32 -1.76 -1.22
N LYS A 75 -8.06 -0.66 -1.14
CA LYS A 75 -8.80 -0.32 0.08
C LYS A 75 -9.74 -1.45 0.49
N ALA A 76 -10.63 -1.89 -0.39
CA ALA A 76 -11.67 -2.85 -0.06
C ALA A 76 -11.16 -4.29 0.15
N GLN A 77 -10.13 -4.72 -0.60
CA GLN A 77 -9.66 -6.10 -0.58
C GLN A 77 -8.47 -6.33 0.35
N VAL A 78 -7.71 -5.29 0.69
CA VAL A 78 -6.51 -5.37 1.53
C VAL A 78 -6.69 -4.56 2.81
N LEU A 79 -6.80 -3.23 2.70
CA LEU A 79 -6.67 -2.34 3.86
C LEU A 79 -7.83 -2.46 4.84
N ASP A 80 -9.07 -2.56 4.37
CA ASP A 80 -10.25 -2.71 5.22
C ASP A 80 -10.33 -4.09 5.90
N ARG A 81 -9.60 -5.08 5.38
CA ARG A 81 -9.57 -6.46 5.92
C ARG A 81 -8.38 -6.73 6.82
N TRP A 82 -7.28 -5.99 6.64
CA TRP A 82 -5.99 -6.25 7.27
C TRP A 82 -5.42 -4.98 7.90
N PRO A 83 -5.87 -4.60 9.10
CA PRO A 83 -5.52 -3.30 9.72
C PRO A 83 -4.04 -3.17 10.10
N ASN A 84 -3.29 -4.27 10.14
CA ASN A 84 -1.85 -4.26 10.45
C ASN A 84 -0.96 -4.01 9.22
N VAL A 85 -1.55 -3.85 8.04
CA VAL A 85 -0.82 -3.55 6.82
C VAL A 85 -0.39 -2.08 6.80
N TYR A 86 0.82 -1.83 6.36
CA TYR A 86 1.38 -0.52 6.06
C TYR A 86 1.25 -0.24 4.58
N TYR A 87 0.70 0.91 4.23
CA TYR A 87 0.38 1.23 2.84
C TYR A 87 0.92 2.59 2.40
N THR A 88 1.35 2.64 1.16
CA THR A 88 1.62 3.89 0.45
C THR A 88 1.39 3.75 -1.05
N GLU A 89 1.36 4.89 -1.74
CA GLU A 89 1.30 5.00 -3.20
C GLU A 89 2.54 5.72 -3.70
N VAL A 90 3.06 5.27 -4.83
CA VAL A 90 4.27 5.81 -5.44
C VAL A 90 4.00 6.16 -6.90
N ASP A 91 4.15 7.44 -7.24
CA ASP A 91 4.32 7.85 -8.64
C ASP A 91 5.69 7.34 -9.12
N ALA A 92 5.68 6.16 -9.74
CA ALA A 92 6.89 5.49 -10.18
C ALA A 92 7.55 6.16 -11.41
N THR A 93 6.92 7.17 -11.99
CA THR A 93 7.45 7.95 -13.12
C THR A 93 8.10 9.25 -12.66
N GLY A 94 7.90 9.64 -11.42
CA GLY A 94 8.49 10.82 -10.81
C GLY A 94 9.99 10.68 -10.60
N ALA A 95 10.74 11.78 -10.78
CA ALA A 95 12.21 11.79 -10.69
C ALA A 95 12.75 11.25 -9.36
N ASP A 96 11.99 11.42 -8.26
CA ASP A 96 12.37 11.00 -6.91
C ASP A 96 12.16 9.48 -6.67
N TYR A 97 11.39 8.80 -7.55
CA TYR A 97 10.99 7.41 -7.35
C TYR A 97 11.34 6.47 -8.50
N VAL A 98 11.57 6.98 -9.71
CA VAL A 98 11.78 6.14 -10.90
C VAL A 98 12.92 5.14 -10.70
N LYS A 99 14.05 5.57 -10.16
CA LYS A 99 15.19 4.67 -9.89
C LYS A 99 14.88 3.63 -8.84
N PHE A 100 14.14 3.98 -7.81
CA PHE A 100 13.69 3.03 -6.81
C PHE A 100 12.75 2.00 -7.42
N ALA A 101 11.78 2.43 -8.21
CA ALA A 101 10.83 1.53 -8.85
C ALA A 101 11.49 0.57 -9.84
N GLU A 102 12.37 1.07 -10.71
CA GLU A 102 13.04 0.28 -11.77
C GLU A 102 14.22 -0.52 -11.27
N ASP A 103 15.19 0.14 -10.60
CA ASP A 103 16.47 -0.48 -10.28
C ASP A 103 16.41 -1.33 -9.00
N VAL A 104 15.55 -0.98 -8.04
CA VAL A 104 15.47 -1.66 -6.74
C VAL A 104 14.32 -2.66 -6.70
N ILE A 105 13.13 -2.25 -7.11
CA ILE A 105 11.94 -3.11 -7.08
C ILE A 105 11.82 -3.94 -8.37
N GLY A 106 12.32 -3.44 -9.49
CA GLY A 106 12.24 -4.09 -10.79
C GLY A 106 10.90 -3.89 -11.50
N VAL A 107 10.13 -2.87 -11.13
CA VAL A 107 8.88 -2.52 -11.80
C VAL A 107 9.18 -1.91 -13.16
N ASN A 108 8.59 -2.45 -14.22
CA ASN A 108 8.66 -1.83 -15.54
C ASN A 108 7.71 -0.62 -15.59
N THR A 109 8.26 0.58 -15.47
CA THR A 109 7.47 1.82 -15.43
C THR A 109 6.74 2.09 -16.75
N ALA A 110 7.23 1.56 -17.88
CA ALA A 110 6.56 1.67 -19.17
C ALA A 110 5.21 0.93 -19.20
N GLU A 111 5.05 -0.13 -18.41
CA GLU A 111 3.79 -0.87 -18.32
C GLU A 111 2.72 -0.14 -17.49
N LEU A 112 3.13 0.80 -16.64
CA LEU A 112 2.21 1.54 -15.76
C LEU A 112 1.24 2.47 -16.52
N ILE A 113 1.46 2.69 -17.81
CA ILE A 113 0.47 3.33 -18.69
C ILE A 113 -0.77 2.45 -18.93
N HIS A 114 -0.67 1.16 -18.67
CA HIS A 114 -1.77 0.21 -18.86
C HIS A 114 -2.51 -0.10 -17.56
N ALA A 115 -1.77 -0.27 -16.47
CA ALA A 115 -2.31 -0.54 -15.14
C ALA A 115 -1.24 -0.31 -14.06
N PRO A 116 -1.64 0.02 -12.82
CA PRO A 116 -0.74 0.02 -11.68
C PRO A 116 -0.13 -1.36 -11.39
N SER A 117 1.02 -1.35 -10.70
CA SER A 117 1.61 -2.55 -10.10
C SER A 117 1.44 -2.49 -8.58
N VAL A 118 1.20 -3.62 -7.95
CA VAL A 118 1.06 -3.72 -6.50
C VAL A 118 2.13 -4.63 -5.94
N LEU A 119 2.86 -4.14 -4.95
CA LEU A 119 3.85 -4.88 -4.18
C LEU A 119 3.28 -5.26 -2.83
N ILE A 120 3.55 -6.50 -2.39
CA ILE A 120 3.51 -6.87 -0.97
C ILE A 120 4.89 -7.34 -0.55
N MET A 121 5.37 -6.87 0.60
CA MET A 121 6.65 -7.30 1.13
C MET A 121 6.71 -7.27 2.65
N GLU A 122 7.62 -8.06 3.18
CA GLU A 122 8.01 -8.14 4.57
C GLU A 122 9.50 -8.54 4.62
N TYR A 123 10.27 -7.97 5.53
CA TYR A 123 11.70 -8.34 5.68
C TYR A 123 12.55 -8.12 4.43
N GLY A 124 12.28 -7.11 3.66
CA GLY A 124 12.99 -6.88 2.39
C GLY A 124 12.68 -7.93 1.30
N GLN A 125 11.75 -8.84 1.55
CA GLN A 125 11.32 -9.87 0.60
C GLN A 125 9.86 -9.70 0.24
N GLY A 126 9.55 -9.73 -1.04
CA GLY A 126 8.19 -9.53 -1.48
C GLY A 126 7.95 -9.98 -2.91
N VAL A 127 6.73 -9.76 -3.35
CA VAL A 127 6.31 -9.95 -4.72
C VAL A 127 5.57 -8.71 -5.20
N TRP A 128 5.83 -8.30 -6.42
CA TRP A 128 5.00 -7.32 -7.10
C TRP A 128 4.27 -7.97 -8.27
N ILE A 129 3.08 -7.49 -8.53
CA ILE A 129 2.19 -8.03 -9.56
C ILE A 129 1.62 -6.87 -10.35
N HIS A 130 1.74 -6.98 -11.66
CA HIS A 130 1.14 -6.08 -12.63
C HIS A 130 -0.12 -6.70 -13.25
N GLY A 131 -1.01 -5.85 -13.76
CA GLY A 131 -2.17 -6.25 -14.53
C GLY A 131 -3.48 -6.35 -13.75
N PRO A 132 -4.58 -6.74 -14.42
CA PRO A 132 -5.94 -6.53 -13.95
C PRO A 132 -6.29 -7.23 -12.62
N GLU A 133 -5.64 -8.33 -12.29
CA GLU A 133 -5.91 -9.08 -11.05
C GLU A 133 -4.88 -8.83 -9.95
N SER A 134 -3.98 -7.86 -10.12
CA SER A 134 -2.86 -7.66 -9.20
C SER A 134 -3.31 -7.46 -7.75
N VAL A 135 -4.34 -6.66 -7.50
CA VAL A 135 -4.87 -6.41 -6.15
C VAL A 135 -5.46 -7.69 -5.53
N ALA A 136 -6.28 -8.43 -6.28
CA ALA A 136 -6.87 -9.67 -5.79
C ALA A 136 -5.79 -10.74 -5.50
N ARG A 137 -4.74 -10.79 -6.30
CA ARG A 137 -3.60 -11.70 -6.07
C ARG A 137 -2.82 -11.28 -4.83
N ILE A 138 -2.49 -9.99 -4.67
CA ILE A 138 -1.83 -9.47 -3.46
C ILE A 138 -2.66 -9.77 -2.22
N ALA A 139 -3.98 -9.55 -2.24
CA ALA A 139 -4.85 -9.85 -1.12
C ALA A 139 -4.80 -11.32 -0.66
N ARG A 140 -4.52 -12.26 -1.57
CA ARG A 140 -4.34 -13.69 -1.23
C ARG A 140 -3.00 -13.97 -0.52
N TYR A 141 -1.99 -13.13 -0.70
CA TYR A 141 -0.71 -13.30 -0.02
C TYR A 141 -0.73 -12.77 1.43
N VAL A 142 -1.57 -11.77 1.74
CA VAL A 142 -1.58 -11.14 3.07
C VAL A 142 -1.68 -12.15 4.22
N PRO A 143 -2.58 -13.16 4.21
CA PRO A 143 -2.65 -14.14 5.29
C PRO A 143 -1.34 -14.89 5.56
N ALA A 144 -0.62 -15.25 4.49
CA ALA A 144 0.66 -15.95 4.60
C ALA A 144 1.76 -15.06 5.22
N TYR A 145 1.78 -13.79 4.84
CA TYR A 145 2.68 -12.80 5.43
C TYR A 145 2.33 -12.53 6.90
N GLU A 146 1.05 -12.43 7.25
CA GLU A 146 0.63 -12.26 8.65
C GLU A 146 0.98 -13.47 9.53
N GLU A 147 0.82 -14.68 9.03
CA GLU A 147 1.22 -15.88 9.74
C GLU A 147 2.74 -15.92 9.98
N ARG A 148 3.52 -15.64 8.95
CA ARG A 148 4.99 -15.54 9.04
C ARG A 148 5.41 -14.47 10.05
N SER A 149 4.85 -13.26 9.97
CA SER A 149 5.12 -12.17 10.91
C SER A 149 4.83 -12.57 12.36
N ARG A 150 3.74 -13.31 12.60
CA ARG A 150 3.37 -13.81 13.92
C ARG A 150 4.35 -14.86 14.46
N MET A 151 4.86 -15.73 13.60
CA MET A 151 5.86 -16.74 13.99
C MET A 151 7.20 -16.11 14.38
N LEU A 152 7.60 -15.05 13.69
CA LEU A 152 8.89 -14.39 13.91
C LEU A 152 8.90 -13.45 15.13
N ARG A 153 7.72 -13.07 15.64
CA ARG A 153 7.57 -12.26 16.87
C ARG A 153 7.61 -13.07 18.17
N LYS A 154 7.67 -14.38 18.10
CA LYS A 154 7.78 -15.32 19.24
C LYS A 154 9.24 -15.62 19.55
#